data_0853a8f778d3b0df39ce104d0d42217c
#
_entry.id   0853a8f778d3b0df39ce104d0d42217c
#
_cell.length_a   1.000
_cell.length_b   1.000
_cell.length_c   1.000
_cell.angle_alpha   90.00
_cell.angle_beta   90.00
_cell.angle_gamma   90.00
#
_symmetry.space_group_name_H-M   'P 1'
#
loop_
_entity.id
_entity.type
_entity.pdbx_description
1 polymer ?
#
loop_
_entity_poly.entity_id
_entity_poly.type
_entity_poly.pdbx_seq_one_letter_code
_entity_poly.pdbx_strand_id
1 'polypeptide(L)'
;MKAIITGGAGFIGSNLVDKLVKEGHEVLVLDNLSTGQLKNLDHSKNKIKFINIDLSKKTSELKEIFKKSDWVFHLAGLADIVPSIIEPKKYFNSNVLGTINVLEAARENNIKSFIYAASASCYGIPKKYPTPEDSQIDTQYPYALTKNIGESLVMHYAKVYKMPNTSLRFFNVYGPRSRTTGAYGAVFGVFLAQKISNMPLTIVGDGNQTRDFIHVYDLVEAIFKVAKKNPEKKIYNLGSGIEVTVNRIAELIGGEKIYIPKRPGEPDRSCADISKIKKDIIWEPTIDIENGVKTLLDKIDNWKEAPVWTPEKIQIATQEWFKLLDKKDDK
;
A
#
# COMPACT_ATOMS: atom_id res chain seq x y z
N MET A 1 -5.62 19.57 14.36
CA MET A 1 -4.66 19.74 13.25
C MET A 1 -5.43 19.67 11.94
N LYS A 2 -4.98 20.39 10.91
CA LYS A 2 -5.47 20.23 9.54
C LYS A 2 -4.57 19.26 8.79
N ALA A 3 -5.14 18.15 8.32
CA ALA A 3 -4.43 17.06 7.65
C ALA A 3 -4.83 16.96 6.18
N ILE A 4 -3.86 16.84 5.29
CA ILE A 4 -4.07 16.51 3.89
C ILE A 4 -3.76 15.03 3.69
N ILE A 5 -4.69 14.31 3.07
CA ILE A 5 -4.50 12.91 2.67
C ILE A 5 -4.60 12.82 1.15
N THR A 6 -3.49 12.58 0.48
CA THR A 6 -3.51 12.25 -0.95
C THR A 6 -3.79 10.76 -1.12
N GLY A 7 -4.60 10.38 -2.11
CA GLY A 7 -5.06 8.99 -2.24
C GLY A 7 -6.07 8.59 -1.16
N GLY A 8 -6.79 9.57 -0.60
CA GLY A 8 -7.68 9.35 0.54
C GLY A 8 -8.98 8.61 0.21
N ALA A 9 -9.37 8.49 -1.06
CA ALA A 9 -10.49 7.65 -1.50
C ALA A 9 -10.08 6.19 -1.77
N GLY A 10 -8.79 5.88 -1.65
CA GLY A 10 -8.25 4.52 -1.78
C GLY A 10 -8.47 3.66 -0.53
N PHE A 11 -7.96 2.43 -0.57
CA PHE A 11 -8.06 1.45 0.51
C PHE A 11 -7.48 1.99 1.85
N ILE A 12 -6.18 2.21 1.90
CA ILE A 12 -5.50 2.66 3.13
C ILE A 12 -5.91 4.08 3.49
N GLY A 13 -5.99 4.97 2.48
CA GLY A 13 -6.32 6.37 2.67
C GLY A 13 -7.67 6.59 3.33
N SER A 14 -8.71 5.86 2.91
CA SER A 14 -10.06 6.02 3.48
C SER A 14 -10.16 5.53 4.92
N ASN A 15 -9.41 4.49 5.30
CA ASN A 15 -9.32 4.05 6.70
C ASN A 15 -8.56 5.08 7.56
N LEU A 16 -7.52 5.73 7.00
CA LEU A 16 -6.83 6.81 7.69
C LEU A 16 -7.71 8.07 7.81
N VAL A 17 -8.54 8.38 6.80
CA VAL A 17 -9.54 9.46 6.88
C VAL A 17 -10.45 9.26 8.09
N ASP A 18 -11.03 8.06 8.23
CA ASP A 18 -11.92 7.75 9.37
C ASP A 18 -11.20 7.87 10.71
N LYS A 19 -9.95 7.40 10.80
CA LYS A 19 -9.12 7.53 12.01
C LYS A 19 -8.92 9.01 12.37
N LEU A 20 -8.50 9.84 11.43
CA LEU A 20 -8.22 11.25 11.69
C LEU A 20 -9.48 12.04 12.04
N VAL A 21 -10.61 11.77 11.38
CA VAL A 21 -11.92 12.35 11.71
C VAL A 21 -12.35 11.96 13.13
N LYS A 22 -12.16 10.68 13.52
CA LYS A 22 -12.47 10.19 14.87
C LYS A 22 -11.61 10.88 15.95
N GLU A 23 -10.37 11.19 15.62
CA GLU A 23 -9.44 11.91 16.52
C GLU A 23 -9.66 13.45 16.52
N GLY A 24 -10.70 13.95 15.81
CA GLY A 24 -11.07 15.36 15.82
C GLY A 24 -10.21 16.27 14.93
N HIS A 25 -9.56 15.74 13.91
CA HIS A 25 -8.77 16.51 12.94
C HIS A 25 -9.64 17.04 11.79
N GLU A 26 -9.30 18.22 11.25
CA GLU A 26 -9.81 18.69 9.96
C GLU A 26 -9.11 17.92 8.85
N VAL A 27 -9.88 17.28 7.96
CA VAL A 27 -9.33 16.41 6.92
C VAL A 27 -9.69 16.95 5.53
N LEU A 28 -8.67 17.13 4.70
CA LEU A 28 -8.78 17.41 3.27
C LEU A 28 -8.25 16.19 2.48
N VAL A 29 -9.11 15.64 1.65
CA VAL A 29 -8.78 14.49 0.78
C VAL A 29 -8.49 14.98 -0.63
N LEU A 30 -7.36 14.57 -1.19
CA LEU A 30 -6.98 14.77 -2.59
C LEU A 30 -6.90 13.41 -3.29
N ASP A 31 -7.71 13.19 -4.31
CA ASP A 31 -7.74 11.92 -5.06
C ASP A 31 -8.23 12.18 -6.50
N ASN A 32 -7.72 11.44 -7.49
CA ASN A 32 -8.20 11.53 -8.87
C ASN A 32 -9.17 10.40 -9.23
N LEU A 33 -9.52 9.55 -8.24
CA LEU A 33 -10.43 8.40 -8.37
C LEU A 33 -9.99 7.36 -9.42
N SER A 34 -8.71 7.34 -9.79
CA SER A 34 -8.19 6.35 -10.75
C SER A 34 -8.25 4.92 -10.21
N THR A 35 -8.11 4.76 -8.90
CA THR A 35 -8.23 3.48 -8.17
C THR A 35 -9.07 3.63 -6.90
N GLY A 36 -9.20 4.83 -6.38
CA GLY A 36 -10.05 5.19 -5.25
C GLY A 36 -11.53 5.23 -5.64
N GLN A 37 -12.41 5.16 -4.65
CA GLN A 37 -13.87 5.21 -4.83
C GLN A 37 -14.50 6.14 -3.78
N LEU A 38 -15.39 7.04 -4.19
CA LEU A 38 -16.06 7.96 -3.27
C LEU A 38 -16.83 7.24 -2.17
N LYS A 39 -17.42 6.06 -2.46
CA LYS A 39 -18.12 5.24 -1.45
C LYS A 39 -17.25 4.86 -0.25
N ASN A 40 -15.92 4.80 -0.43
CA ASN A 40 -15.00 4.54 0.68
C ASN A 40 -14.96 5.66 1.71
N LEU A 41 -15.44 6.87 1.34
CA LEU A 41 -15.49 8.06 2.20
C LEU A 41 -16.87 8.30 2.82
N ASP A 42 -17.89 7.49 2.53
CA ASP A 42 -19.29 7.71 2.97
C ASP A 42 -19.42 7.86 4.48
N HIS A 43 -18.63 7.14 5.27
CA HIS A 43 -18.63 7.24 6.74
C HIS A 43 -18.20 8.60 7.27
N SER A 44 -17.40 9.34 6.50
CA SER A 44 -16.80 10.61 6.90
C SER A 44 -17.17 11.77 5.99
N LYS A 45 -18.00 11.57 4.96
CA LYS A 45 -18.28 12.56 3.88
C LYS A 45 -18.69 13.94 4.36
N ASN A 46 -19.47 14.04 5.44
CA ASN A 46 -19.95 15.30 6.01
C ASN A 46 -18.91 15.99 6.92
N LYS A 47 -17.76 15.36 7.18
CA LYS A 47 -16.72 15.82 8.11
C LYS A 47 -15.41 16.12 7.41
N ILE A 48 -15.35 15.94 6.09
CA ILE A 48 -14.15 16.12 5.28
C ILE A 48 -14.40 17.07 4.12
N LYS A 49 -13.32 17.60 3.56
CA LYS A 49 -13.35 18.23 2.24
C LYS A 49 -12.70 17.29 1.25
N PHE A 50 -13.28 17.19 0.04
CA PHE A 50 -12.75 16.37 -1.04
C PHE A 50 -12.46 17.25 -2.26
N ILE A 51 -11.28 17.05 -2.86
CA ILE A 51 -10.89 17.69 -4.12
C ILE A 51 -10.48 16.58 -5.09
N ASN A 52 -11.15 16.52 -6.24
CA ASN A 52 -10.76 15.65 -7.34
C ASN A 52 -9.58 16.29 -8.08
N ILE A 53 -8.38 15.70 -7.95
CA ILE A 53 -7.16 16.27 -8.53
C ILE A 53 -6.15 15.19 -8.90
N ASP A 54 -5.54 15.33 -10.08
CA ASP A 54 -4.43 14.48 -10.53
C ASP A 54 -3.10 15.13 -10.18
N LEU A 55 -2.46 14.57 -9.16
CA LEU A 55 -1.17 15.07 -8.64
C LEU A 55 -0.01 14.91 -9.62
N SER A 56 -0.14 14.06 -10.65
CA SER A 56 0.89 13.91 -11.69
C SER A 56 0.93 15.07 -12.67
N LYS A 57 -0.09 15.90 -12.69
CA LYS A 57 -0.15 17.11 -13.50
C LYS A 57 0.47 18.29 -12.72
N LYS A 58 1.14 19.20 -13.43
CA LYS A 58 1.65 20.43 -12.82
C LYS A 58 0.44 21.28 -12.39
N THR A 59 0.19 21.34 -11.07
CA THR A 59 -0.93 22.07 -10.52
C THR A 59 -0.39 23.26 -9.70
N SER A 60 -0.49 24.46 -10.25
CA SER A 60 -0.22 25.71 -9.50
C SER A 60 -1.13 25.88 -8.28
N GLU A 61 -2.25 25.17 -8.27
CA GLU A 61 -3.26 25.19 -7.19
C GLU A 61 -2.79 24.45 -5.92
N LEU A 62 -1.88 23.48 -6.01
CA LEU A 62 -1.46 22.70 -4.83
C LEU A 62 -0.91 23.58 -3.72
N LYS A 63 -0.16 24.63 -4.05
CA LYS A 63 0.35 25.57 -3.07
C LYS A 63 -0.78 26.20 -2.24
N GLU A 64 -1.87 26.63 -2.90
CA GLU A 64 -3.02 27.24 -2.23
C GLU A 64 -3.80 26.21 -1.41
N ILE A 65 -3.98 24.99 -1.95
CA ILE A 65 -4.66 23.88 -1.28
C ILE A 65 -3.97 23.52 0.03
N PHE A 66 -2.63 23.56 0.05
CA PHE A 66 -1.81 23.20 1.22
C PHE A 66 -1.74 24.28 2.30
N LYS A 67 -2.23 25.49 2.03
CA LYS A 67 -2.19 26.59 3.02
C LYS A 67 -2.82 26.20 4.35
N LYS A 68 -2.14 26.56 5.43
CA LYS A 68 -2.56 26.32 6.82
C LYS A 68 -2.75 24.82 7.16
N SER A 69 -2.15 23.92 6.38
CA SER A 69 -2.14 22.49 6.73
C SER A 69 -0.97 22.18 7.66
N ASP A 70 -1.19 21.26 8.59
CA ASP A 70 -0.18 20.84 9.55
C ASP A 70 0.48 19.53 9.13
N TRP A 71 -0.32 18.56 8.66
CA TRP A 71 0.12 17.22 8.32
C TRP A 71 -0.20 16.87 6.87
N VAL A 72 0.71 16.16 6.23
CA VAL A 72 0.51 15.56 4.90
C VAL A 72 0.75 14.07 4.98
N PHE A 73 -0.25 13.29 4.58
CA PHE A 73 -0.16 11.85 4.38
C PHE A 73 -0.18 11.58 2.88
N HIS A 74 0.97 11.29 2.31
CA HIS A 74 1.08 11.04 0.87
C HIS A 74 0.93 9.55 0.58
N LEU A 75 -0.32 9.12 0.35
CA LEU A 75 -0.71 7.74 0.05
C LEU A 75 -1.08 7.55 -1.44
N ALA A 76 -1.25 8.65 -2.18
CA ALA A 76 -1.53 8.59 -3.61
C ALA A 76 -0.42 7.86 -4.36
N GLY A 77 -0.80 6.95 -5.23
CA GLY A 77 0.11 6.19 -6.07
C GLY A 77 -0.53 4.93 -6.62
N LEU A 78 0.02 4.43 -7.72
CA LEU A 78 -0.36 3.16 -8.31
C LEU A 78 0.47 2.04 -7.65
N ALA A 79 -0.17 0.92 -7.31
CA ALA A 79 0.42 -0.13 -6.47
C ALA A 79 0.47 -1.53 -7.10
N ASP A 80 -0.13 -1.72 -8.28
CA ASP A 80 -0.20 -3.04 -8.91
C ASP A 80 1.10 -3.37 -9.68
N ILE A 81 1.63 -4.57 -9.49
CA ILE A 81 2.90 -4.99 -10.13
C ILE A 81 2.70 -5.20 -11.62
N VAL A 82 1.72 -6.02 -12.03
CA VAL A 82 1.50 -6.37 -13.44
C VAL A 82 1.27 -5.14 -14.32
N PRO A 83 0.35 -4.21 -14.00
CA PRO A 83 0.18 -3.00 -14.78
C PRO A 83 1.44 -2.12 -14.80
N SER A 84 2.30 -2.18 -13.80
CA SER A 84 3.55 -1.40 -13.81
C SER A 84 4.53 -1.86 -14.88
N ILE A 85 4.51 -3.16 -15.21
CA ILE A 85 5.34 -3.74 -16.26
C ILE A 85 4.81 -3.33 -17.65
N ILE A 86 3.48 -3.28 -17.78
CA ILE A 86 2.80 -2.96 -19.04
C ILE A 86 2.83 -1.45 -19.34
N GLU A 87 2.59 -0.62 -18.33
CA GLU A 87 2.48 0.83 -18.43
C GLU A 87 3.47 1.59 -17.51
N PRO A 88 4.79 1.35 -17.59
CA PRO A 88 5.76 1.90 -16.63
C PRO A 88 5.72 3.42 -16.54
N LYS A 89 5.55 4.12 -17.66
CA LYS A 89 5.45 5.59 -17.71
C LYS A 89 4.31 6.14 -16.83
N LYS A 90 3.17 5.45 -16.79
CA LYS A 90 2.02 5.83 -15.94
C LYS A 90 2.39 5.75 -14.46
N TYR A 91 3.15 4.73 -14.07
CA TYR A 91 3.65 4.57 -12.71
C TYR A 91 4.67 5.65 -12.34
N PHE A 92 5.61 5.99 -13.23
CA PHE A 92 6.55 7.10 -13.01
C PHE A 92 5.81 8.43 -12.86
N ASN A 93 4.84 8.73 -13.71
CA ASN A 93 4.05 9.95 -13.61
C ASN A 93 3.30 10.01 -12.26
N SER A 94 2.59 8.95 -11.90
CA SER A 94 1.81 8.93 -10.66
C SER A 94 2.70 8.94 -9.42
N ASN A 95 3.68 8.03 -9.33
CA ASN A 95 4.40 7.76 -8.09
C ASN A 95 5.62 8.66 -7.90
N VAL A 96 6.26 9.13 -8.97
CA VAL A 96 7.46 9.97 -8.89
C VAL A 96 7.10 11.44 -9.10
N LEU A 97 6.50 11.78 -10.24
CA LEU A 97 6.16 13.17 -10.54
C LEU A 97 5.09 13.68 -9.57
N GLY A 98 4.06 12.87 -9.27
CA GLY A 98 3.06 13.20 -8.24
C GLY A 98 3.70 13.46 -6.88
N THR A 99 4.69 12.65 -6.47
CA THR A 99 5.41 12.84 -5.20
C THR A 99 6.21 14.15 -5.19
N ILE A 100 6.89 14.52 -6.27
CA ILE A 100 7.61 15.80 -6.36
C ILE A 100 6.63 16.97 -6.20
N ASN A 101 5.51 16.95 -6.90
CA ASN A 101 4.51 18.04 -6.84
C ASN A 101 3.95 18.22 -5.41
N VAL A 102 3.70 17.11 -4.71
CA VAL A 102 3.23 17.15 -3.31
C VAL A 102 4.33 17.63 -2.36
N LEU A 103 5.58 17.22 -2.56
CA LEU A 103 6.72 17.69 -1.76
C LEU A 103 6.96 19.18 -1.92
N GLU A 104 6.88 19.73 -3.14
CA GLU A 104 7.02 21.17 -3.38
C GLU A 104 5.91 21.95 -2.69
N ALA A 105 4.65 21.53 -2.83
CA ALA A 105 3.55 22.18 -2.13
C ALA A 105 3.68 22.12 -0.60
N ALA A 106 4.13 20.99 -0.06
CA ALA A 106 4.39 20.82 1.36
C ALA A 106 5.55 21.73 1.85
N ARG A 107 6.66 21.80 1.10
CA ARG A 107 7.82 22.64 1.39
C ARG A 107 7.45 24.12 1.48
N GLU A 108 6.70 24.61 0.49
CA GLU A 108 6.28 26.00 0.42
C GLU A 108 5.30 26.41 1.55
N ASN A 109 4.68 25.44 2.20
CA ASN A 109 3.68 25.66 3.26
C ASN A 109 4.19 25.29 4.68
N ASN A 110 5.47 24.98 4.86
CA ASN A 110 6.09 24.67 6.14
C ASN A 110 5.32 23.62 6.95
N ILE A 111 4.98 22.49 6.31
CA ILE A 111 4.25 21.38 6.93
C ILE A 111 4.99 20.84 8.17
N LYS A 112 4.25 20.53 9.23
CA LYS A 112 4.80 20.03 10.52
C LYS A 112 5.12 18.54 10.50
N SER A 113 4.46 17.75 9.65
CA SER A 113 4.75 16.32 9.47
C SER A 113 4.36 15.89 8.07
N PHE A 114 5.26 15.19 7.38
CA PHE A 114 5.06 14.61 6.07
C PHE A 114 5.31 13.10 6.13
N ILE A 115 4.26 12.30 5.92
CA ILE A 115 4.31 10.84 5.94
C ILE A 115 4.17 10.32 4.52
N TYR A 116 5.14 9.54 4.08
CA TYR A 116 5.14 8.90 2.76
C TYR A 116 4.86 7.41 2.84
N ALA A 117 3.91 6.94 2.02
CA ALA A 117 3.64 5.52 1.84
C ALA A 117 4.64 4.91 0.85
N ALA A 118 5.74 4.40 1.35
CA ALA A 118 6.68 3.56 0.61
C ALA A 118 6.19 2.10 0.58
N SER A 119 7.03 1.19 0.13
CA SER A 119 6.68 -0.23 -0.01
C SER A 119 7.86 -1.14 0.29
N ALA A 120 7.60 -2.26 0.95
CA ALA A 120 8.57 -3.34 1.15
C ALA A 120 9.01 -4.00 -0.16
N SER A 121 8.28 -3.78 -1.27
CA SER A 121 8.69 -4.25 -2.60
C SER A 121 10.04 -3.70 -3.06
N CYS A 122 10.53 -2.60 -2.46
CA CYS A 122 11.85 -2.05 -2.74
C CYS A 122 12.99 -3.00 -2.37
N TYR A 123 12.79 -3.90 -1.41
CA TYR A 123 13.80 -4.88 -1.00
C TYR A 123 14.03 -6.00 -2.02
N GLY A 124 13.07 -6.23 -2.94
CA GLY A 124 13.14 -7.33 -3.90
C GLY A 124 13.16 -8.68 -3.20
N ILE A 125 14.28 -9.42 -3.31
CA ILE A 125 14.53 -10.70 -2.63
C ILE A 125 15.55 -10.48 -1.52
N PRO A 126 15.12 -10.18 -0.27
CA PRO A 126 16.04 -9.87 0.82
C PRO A 126 16.90 -11.07 1.20
N LYS A 127 18.14 -10.80 1.64
CA LYS A 127 19.05 -11.85 2.15
C LYS A 127 18.84 -12.17 3.63
N LYS A 128 18.13 -11.31 4.37
CA LYS A 128 17.90 -11.44 5.81
C LYS A 128 16.41 -11.33 6.15
N TYR A 129 15.96 -12.19 7.04
CA TYR A 129 14.59 -12.22 7.57
C TYR A 129 14.62 -12.37 9.11
N PRO A 130 13.79 -11.62 9.86
CA PRO A 130 12.97 -10.49 9.39
C PRO A 130 13.83 -9.42 8.73
N THR A 131 13.28 -8.74 7.70
CA THR A 131 14.00 -7.78 6.86
C THR A 131 14.08 -6.41 7.58
N PRO A 132 15.27 -5.93 8.00
CA PRO A 132 15.42 -4.62 8.60
C PRO A 132 15.47 -3.49 7.58
N GLU A 133 15.29 -2.23 8.03
CA GLU A 133 15.21 -1.06 7.15
C GLU A 133 16.53 -0.73 6.43
N ASP A 134 17.66 -1.19 6.93
CA ASP A 134 19.00 -1.02 6.34
C ASP A 134 19.35 -2.12 5.32
N SER A 135 18.41 -3.05 5.05
CA SER A 135 18.60 -4.07 4.02
C SER A 135 18.82 -3.43 2.65
N GLN A 136 19.61 -4.13 1.82
CA GLN A 136 19.86 -3.72 0.45
C GLN A 136 18.56 -3.53 -0.33
N ILE A 137 18.49 -2.48 -1.12
CA ILE A 137 17.40 -2.21 -2.05
C ILE A 137 17.72 -2.89 -3.37
N ASP A 138 16.78 -3.71 -3.86
CA ASP A 138 16.91 -4.47 -5.11
C ASP A 138 15.55 -4.54 -5.82
N THR A 139 15.19 -3.48 -6.50
CA THR A 139 13.86 -3.33 -7.11
C THR A 139 13.72 -4.22 -8.35
N GLN A 140 12.78 -5.17 -8.33
CA GLN A 140 12.59 -6.17 -9.39
C GLN A 140 11.67 -5.72 -10.54
N TYR A 141 10.85 -4.69 -10.35
CA TYR A 141 9.86 -4.23 -11.32
C TYR A 141 9.56 -2.72 -11.17
N PRO A 142 8.95 -2.08 -12.21
CA PRO A 142 8.76 -0.63 -12.25
C PRO A 142 8.00 -0.05 -11.04
N TYR A 143 6.98 -0.74 -10.51
CA TYR A 143 6.30 -0.29 -9.29
C TYR A 143 7.28 -0.14 -8.11
N ALA A 144 8.08 -1.18 -7.84
CA ALA A 144 9.06 -1.15 -6.75
C ALA A 144 10.07 -0.02 -6.93
N LEU A 145 10.58 0.16 -8.17
CA LEU A 145 11.50 1.23 -8.52
C LEU A 145 10.88 2.61 -8.26
N THR A 146 9.64 2.85 -8.71
CA THR A 146 8.98 4.15 -8.53
C THR A 146 8.73 4.47 -7.07
N LYS A 147 8.42 3.47 -6.22
CA LYS A 147 8.28 3.64 -4.77
C LYS A 147 9.60 3.97 -4.10
N ASN A 148 10.68 3.31 -4.51
CA ASN A 148 12.03 3.59 -4.01
C ASN A 148 12.52 5.00 -4.42
N ILE A 149 12.27 5.43 -5.65
CA ILE A 149 12.59 6.79 -6.10
C ILE A 149 11.79 7.81 -5.28
N GLY A 150 10.48 7.59 -5.08
CA GLY A 150 9.64 8.45 -4.23
C GLY A 150 10.18 8.55 -2.80
N GLU A 151 10.57 7.44 -2.18
CA GLU A 151 11.22 7.43 -0.86
C GLU A 151 12.53 8.23 -0.87
N SER A 152 13.36 8.03 -1.88
CA SER A 152 14.63 8.75 -2.03
C SER A 152 14.43 10.26 -2.13
N LEU A 153 13.42 10.71 -2.89
CA LEU A 153 13.02 12.12 -2.97
C LEU A 153 12.57 12.65 -1.61
N VAL A 154 11.68 11.94 -0.92
CA VAL A 154 11.16 12.32 0.40
C VAL A 154 12.30 12.49 1.40
N MET A 155 13.23 11.56 1.46
CA MET A 155 14.38 11.61 2.36
C MET A 155 15.40 12.69 1.94
N HIS A 156 15.54 12.94 0.64
CA HIS A 156 16.39 14.05 0.13
C HIS A 156 15.82 15.41 0.55
N TYR A 157 14.51 15.62 0.42
CA TYR A 157 13.84 16.85 0.88
C TYR A 157 13.98 17.04 2.40
N ALA A 158 13.90 15.96 3.18
CA ALA A 158 14.18 16.02 4.62
C ALA A 158 15.61 16.46 4.92
N LYS A 159 16.59 16.01 4.14
CA LYS A 159 18.00 16.35 4.31
C LYS A 159 18.29 17.79 3.90
N VAL A 160 17.87 18.19 2.70
CA VAL A 160 18.23 19.48 2.09
C VAL A 160 17.38 20.62 2.63
N TYR A 161 16.06 20.45 2.64
CA TYR A 161 15.11 21.50 3.03
C TYR A 161 14.66 21.41 4.48
N LYS A 162 15.22 20.47 5.26
CA LYS A 162 14.89 20.29 6.69
C LYS A 162 13.39 19.99 6.94
N MET A 163 12.74 19.38 5.94
CA MET A 163 11.34 19.00 6.09
C MET A 163 11.19 17.83 7.09
N PRO A 164 10.13 17.81 7.90
CA PRO A 164 9.87 16.76 8.88
C PRO A 164 9.24 15.52 8.21
N ASN A 165 10.01 14.86 7.32
CA ASN A 165 9.55 13.77 6.50
C ASN A 165 9.86 12.41 7.14
N THR A 166 8.92 11.50 7.07
CA THR A 166 9.08 10.09 7.46
C THR A 166 8.55 9.19 6.35
N SER A 167 9.30 8.15 6.01
CA SER A 167 8.93 7.13 5.04
C SER A 167 8.51 5.85 5.75
N LEU A 168 7.41 5.24 5.30
CA LEU A 168 6.85 4.02 5.86
C LEU A 168 6.78 2.95 4.78
N ARG A 169 7.58 1.90 4.89
CA ARG A 169 7.61 0.75 3.97
C ARG A 169 6.54 -0.24 4.39
N PHE A 170 5.40 -0.19 3.71
CA PHE A 170 4.28 -1.09 3.98
C PHE A 170 4.58 -2.49 3.44
N PHE A 171 4.35 -3.50 4.29
CA PHE A 171 4.28 -4.90 3.90
C PHE A 171 2.88 -5.22 3.36
N ASN A 172 2.41 -6.46 3.40
CA ASN A 172 1.15 -6.84 2.77
C ASN A 172 -0.05 -6.37 3.60
N VAL A 173 -0.61 -5.22 3.24
CA VAL A 173 -1.78 -4.66 3.93
C VAL A 173 -3.05 -5.36 3.48
N TYR A 174 -3.91 -5.75 4.44
CA TYR A 174 -5.22 -6.32 4.17
C TYR A 174 -6.29 -5.72 5.09
N GLY A 175 -7.56 -5.88 4.74
CA GLY A 175 -8.64 -5.38 5.57
C GLY A 175 -9.81 -4.80 4.76
N PRO A 176 -10.78 -4.16 5.44
CA PRO A 176 -11.96 -3.58 4.81
C PRO A 176 -11.59 -2.47 3.83
N ARG A 177 -12.38 -2.36 2.74
CA ARG A 177 -12.18 -1.45 1.61
C ARG A 177 -10.95 -1.77 0.76
N SER A 178 -10.34 -2.95 0.94
CA SER A 178 -9.34 -3.42 -0.02
C SER A 178 -9.96 -3.44 -1.41
N ARG A 179 -9.11 -3.15 -2.41
CA ARG A 179 -9.59 -2.93 -3.79
C ARG A 179 -10.31 -4.16 -4.33
N THR A 180 -11.52 -3.93 -4.87
CA THR A 180 -12.38 -4.94 -5.48
C THR A 180 -12.50 -4.77 -7.00
N THR A 181 -11.70 -3.91 -7.63
CA THR A 181 -11.78 -3.60 -9.08
C THR A 181 -10.37 -3.53 -9.68
N GLY A 182 -10.27 -3.70 -10.99
CA GLY A 182 -9.05 -3.49 -11.76
C GLY A 182 -8.23 -4.74 -11.98
N ALA A 183 -6.89 -4.59 -12.04
CA ALA A 183 -5.96 -5.65 -12.40
C ALA A 183 -5.89 -6.78 -11.34
N TYR A 184 -5.38 -7.93 -11.77
CA TYR A 184 -5.04 -9.04 -10.89
C TYR A 184 -4.10 -8.57 -9.78
N GLY A 185 -4.52 -8.72 -8.54
CA GLY A 185 -3.91 -8.05 -7.40
C GLY A 185 -3.69 -8.96 -6.18
N ALA A 186 -3.86 -8.38 -5.00
CA ALA A 186 -3.56 -9.01 -3.72
C ALA A 186 -4.43 -10.25 -3.44
N VAL A 187 -3.82 -11.24 -2.78
CA VAL A 187 -4.40 -12.57 -2.48
C VAL A 187 -5.80 -12.50 -1.85
N PHE A 188 -6.02 -11.61 -0.89
CA PHE A 188 -7.33 -11.49 -0.23
C PHE A 188 -8.45 -11.08 -1.18
N GLY A 189 -8.22 -10.09 -2.05
CA GLY A 189 -9.22 -9.67 -3.03
C GLY A 189 -9.58 -10.78 -4.02
N VAL A 190 -8.58 -11.54 -4.46
CA VAL A 190 -8.76 -12.68 -5.37
C VAL A 190 -9.54 -13.81 -4.68
N PHE A 191 -9.10 -14.24 -3.50
CA PHE A 191 -9.70 -15.38 -2.79
C PHE A 191 -11.13 -15.08 -2.33
N LEU A 192 -11.42 -13.88 -1.83
CA LEU A 192 -12.77 -13.51 -1.38
C LEU A 192 -13.74 -13.42 -2.56
N ALA A 193 -13.32 -12.89 -3.72
CA ALA A 193 -14.14 -12.88 -4.93
C ALA A 193 -14.40 -14.31 -5.45
N GLN A 194 -13.40 -15.19 -5.41
CA GLN A 194 -13.55 -16.60 -5.76
C GLN A 194 -14.50 -17.33 -4.79
N LYS A 195 -14.31 -17.13 -3.49
CA LYS A 195 -15.15 -17.73 -2.43
C LYS A 195 -16.64 -17.39 -2.61
N ILE A 196 -16.96 -16.09 -2.74
CA ILE A 196 -18.37 -15.67 -2.86
C ILE A 196 -19.00 -16.14 -4.17
N SER A 197 -18.18 -16.40 -5.18
CA SER A 197 -18.61 -16.93 -6.49
C SER A 197 -18.60 -18.46 -6.56
N ASN A 198 -18.38 -19.16 -5.46
CA ASN A 198 -18.26 -20.62 -5.38
C ASN A 198 -17.21 -21.20 -6.36
N MET A 199 -16.11 -20.45 -6.57
CA MET A 199 -14.98 -20.87 -7.42
C MET A 199 -13.82 -21.35 -6.55
N PRO A 200 -12.97 -22.27 -7.04
CA PRO A 200 -11.76 -22.67 -6.33
C PRO A 200 -10.79 -21.51 -6.11
N LEU A 201 -10.11 -21.50 -4.95
CA LEU A 201 -9.06 -20.53 -4.63
C LEU A 201 -7.80 -20.83 -5.44
N THR A 202 -7.33 -19.89 -6.23
CA THR A 202 -6.14 -20.05 -7.08
C THR A 202 -4.86 -19.74 -6.32
N ILE A 203 -4.09 -20.77 -5.99
CA ILE A 203 -2.83 -20.68 -5.25
C ILE A 203 -1.67 -20.68 -6.24
N VAL A 204 -0.83 -19.62 -6.17
CA VAL A 204 0.40 -19.52 -6.97
C VAL A 204 1.49 -20.42 -6.37
N GLY A 205 2.17 -21.22 -7.20
CA GLY A 205 3.16 -22.19 -6.74
C GLY A 205 2.54 -23.28 -5.88
N ASP A 206 3.24 -23.71 -4.84
CA ASP A 206 2.80 -24.71 -3.87
C ASP A 206 2.05 -24.13 -2.66
N GLY A 207 1.94 -22.80 -2.57
CA GLY A 207 1.29 -22.09 -1.48
C GLY A 207 2.10 -22.01 -0.18
N ASN A 208 3.33 -22.51 -0.16
CA ASN A 208 4.22 -22.47 1.02
C ASN A 208 4.98 -21.12 1.15
N GLN A 209 4.94 -20.29 0.11
CA GLN A 209 5.50 -18.94 0.20
C GLN A 209 4.80 -18.15 1.31
N THR A 210 5.62 -17.41 2.08
CA THR A 210 5.12 -16.62 3.22
C THR A 210 5.05 -15.14 2.91
N ARG A 211 4.08 -14.47 3.54
CA ARG A 211 3.95 -13.01 3.52
C ARG A 211 3.68 -12.50 4.92
N ASP A 212 4.17 -11.30 5.18
CA ASP A 212 3.83 -10.54 6.38
C ASP A 212 2.57 -9.73 6.10
N PHE A 213 1.46 -10.17 6.67
CA PHE A 213 0.15 -9.51 6.49
C PHE A 213 -0.16 -8.63 7.69
N ILE A 214 -0.31 -7.32 7.44
CA ILE A 214 -0.73 -6.35 8.45
C ILE A 214 -2.17 -5.88 8.21
N HIS A 215 -3.01 -5.91 9.26
CA HIS A 215 -4.37 -5.40 9.15
C HIS A 215 -4.38 -3.88 9.00
N VAL A 216 -5.24 -3.35 8.14
CA VAL A 216 -5.29 -1.91 7.81
C VAL A 216 -5.55 -1.04 9.05
N TYR A 217 -6.26 -1.50 10.07
CA TYR A 217 -6.49 -0.73 11.29
C TYR A 217 -5.21 -0.58 12.12
N ASP A 218 -4.40 -1.61 12.23
CA ASP A 218 -3.08 -1.52 12.87
C ASP A 218 -2.14 -0.60 12.08
N LEU A 219 -2.18 -0.70 10.75
CA LEU A 219 -1.40 0.18 9.87
C LEU A 219 -1.77 1.65 10.07
N VAL A 220 -3.06 2.01 10.03
CA VAL A 220 -3.47 3.42 10.20
C VAL A 220 -3.22 3.94 11.60
N GLU A 221 -3.30 3.09 12.62
CA GLU A 221 -2.88 3.44 13.99
C GLU A 221 -1.38 3.78 14.04
N ALA A 222 -0.54 2.98 13.37
CA ALA A 222 0.89 3.26 13.26
C ALA A 222 1.15 4.59 12.55
N ILE A 223 0.52 4.80 11.38
CA ILE A 223 0.66 6.04 10.59
C ILE A 223 0.30 7.26 11.44
N PHE A 224 -0.81 7.19 12.18
CA PHE A 224 -1.27 8.26 13.06
C PHE A 224 -0.28 8.53 14.20
N LYS A 225 0.20 7.49 14.89
CA LYS A 225 1.20 7.60 15.95
C LYS A 225 2.52 8.18 15.43
N VAL A 226 2.97 7.78 14.25
CA VAL A 226 4.18 8.34 13.61
C VAL A 226 3.99 9.83 13.34
N ALA A 227 2.87 10.26 12.76
CA ALA A 227 2.60 11.67 12.50
C ALA A 227 2.56 12.50 13.81
N LYS A 228 1.96 11.95 14.86
CA LYS A 228 1.87 12.59 16.19
C LYS A 228 3.22 12.70 16.88
N LYS A 229 4.06 11.65 16.81
CA LYS A 229 5.41 11.62 17.38
C LYS A 229 6.39 12.47 16.60
N ASN A 230 6.16 12.54 15.26
CA ASN A 230 6.96 13.28 14.29
C ASN A 230 8.47 12.96 14.35
N PRO A 231 8.88 11.69 14.20
CA PRO A 231 10.29 11.31 14.18
C PRO A 231 10.91 11.79 12.87
N GLU A 232 11.74 12.80 12.92
CA GLU A 232 12.33 13.40 11.72
C GLU A 232 13.27 12.45 10.97
N LYS A 233 13.20 12.46 9.65
CA LYS A 233 14.15 11.79 8.72
C LYS A 233 14.28 10.29 8.97
N LYS A 234 13.20 9.62 9.30
CA LYS A 234 13.19 8.18 9.60
C LYS A 234 12.52 7.37 8.49
N ILE A 235 13.01 6.16 8.34
CA ILE A 235 12.36 5.11 7.56
C ILE A 235 11.95 4.01 8.52
N TYR A 236 10.71 3.53 8.42
CA TYR A 236 10.19 2.42 9.22
C TYR A 236 9.52 1.36 8.35
N ASN A 237 9.72 0.11 8.70
CA ASN A 237 8.91 -0.99 8.22
C ASN A 237 7.57 -1.01 8.95
N LEU A 238 6.48 -1.24 8.20
CA LEU A 238 5.15 -1.48 8.73
C LEU A 238 4.63 -2.83 8.23
N GLY A 239 4.73 -3.82 9.09
CA GLY A 239 4.25 -5.18 8.95
C GLY A 239 3.71 -5.69 10.28
N SER A 240 3.30 -6.95 10.32
CA SER A 240 2.96 -7.65 11.55
C SER A 240 4.20 -8.21 12.27
N GLY A 241 5.29 -8.41 11.54
CA GLY A 241 6.47 -9.15 12.00
C GLY A 241 6.25 -10.67 12.05
N ILE A 242 5.16 -11.16 11.45
CA ILE A 242 4.77 -12.56 11.44
C ILE A 242 4.62 -13.04 10.00
N GLU A 243 5.23 -14.19 9.70
CA GLU A 243 5.09 -14.84 8.40
C GLU A 243 3.88 -15.77 8.38
N VAL A 244 3.03 -15.60 7.37
CA VAL A 244 1.86 -16.46 7.14
C VAL A 244 1.93 -17.04 5.73
N THR A 245 1.75 -18.35 5.57
CA THR A 245 1.72 -19.01 4.26
C THR A 245 0.44 -18.68 3.50
N VAL A 246 0.51 -18.67 2.16
CA VAL A 246 -0.68 -18.51 1.31
C VAL A 246 -1.66 -19.68 1.53
N ASN A 247 -1.15 -20.90 1.78
CA ASN A 247 -1.99 -22.06 2.16
C ASN A 247 -2.79 -21.77 3.44
N ARG A 248 -2.18 -21.15 4.47
CA ARG A 248 -2.90 -20.78 5.70
C ARG A 248 -4.01 -19.78 5.44
N ILE A 249 -3.78 -18.78 4.59
CA ILE A 249 -4.83 -17.83 4.19
C ILE A 249 -5.98 -18.58 3.49
N ALA A 250 -5.66 -19.50 2.56
CA ALA A 250 -6.68 -20.29 1.87
C ALA A 250 -7.48 -21.19 2.83
N GLU A 251 -6.84 -21.75 3.86
CA GLU A 251 -7.51 -22.53 4.92
C GLU A 251 -8.48 -21.68 5.73
N LEU A 252 -8.04 -20.48 6.17
CA LEU A 252 -8.87 -19.57 6.95
C LEU A 252 -10.09 -19.07 6.15
N ILE A 253 -9.92 -18.79 4.86
CA ILE A 253 -11.03 -18.39 3.97
C ILE A 253 -11.93 -19.59 3.68
N GLY A 254 -11.36 -20.79 3.50
CA GLY A 254 -12.06 -22.02 3.20
C GLY A 254 -12.57 -22.09 1.75
N GLY A 255 -12.59 -23.27 1.19
CA GLY A 255 -12.99 -23.57 -0.18
C GLY A 255 -12.03 -24.56 -0.85
N GLU A 256 -12.40 -25.03 -2.05
CA GLU A 256 -11.51 -25.84 -2.87
C GLU A 256 -10.29 -25.05 -3.31
N LYS A 257 -9.17 -25.71 -3.53
CA LYS A 257 -7.89 -25.11 -3.92
C LYS A 257 -7.46 -25.63 -5.28
N ILE A 258 -6.94 -24.73 -6.13
CA ILE A 258 -6.29 -25.08 -7.38
C ILE A 258 -4.93 -24.37 -7.47
N TYR A 259 -3.91 -25.08 -7.87
CA TYR A 259 -2.54 -24.55 -7.93
C TYR A 259 -2.20 -24.12 -9.35
N ILE A 260 -1.58 -22.93 -9.46
CA ILE A 260 -1.15 -22.32 -10.73
C ILE A 260 0.36 -22.06 -10.70
N PRO A 261 1.05 -21.89 -11.84
CA PRO A 261 2.49 -21.74 -11.91
C PRO A 261 3.03 -20.62 -11.02
N LYS A 262 4.21 -20.87 -10.41
CA LYS A 262 4.96 -19.88 -9.62
C LYS A 262 5.41 -18.72 -10.51
N ARG A 263 5.35 -17.49 -10.00
CA ARG A 263 5.74 -16.28 -10.72
C ARG A 263 7.23 -16.00 -10.55
N PRO A 264 7.94 -15.62 -11.62
CA PRO A 264 9.35 -15.23 -11.52
C PRO A 264 9.51 -13.91 -10.75
N GLY A 265 10.62 -13.78 -10.01
CA GLY A 265 10.96 -12.53 -9.30
C GLY A 265 10.15 -12.22 -8.04
N GLU A 266 9.22 -13.10 -7.62
CA GLU A 266 8.57 -13.00 -6.32
C GLU A 266 9.41 -13.68 -5.23
N PRO A 267 9.63 -13.04 -4.06
CA PRO A 267 10.33 -13.67 -2.94
C PRO A 267 9.51 -14.83 -2.37
N ASP A 268 10.20 -15.90 -1.95
CA ASP A 268 9.54 -17.02 -1.23
C ASP A 268 9.11 -16.60 0.18
N ARG A 269 9.81 -15.65 0.77
CA ARG A 269 9.54 -15.15 2.11
C ARG A 269 9.41 -13.62 2.13
N SER A 270 8.55 -13.11 3.00
CA SER A 270 8.45 -11.69 3.29
C SER A 270 8.05 -11.50 4.75
N CYS A 271 8.94 -10.88 5.54
CA CYS A 271 8.74 -10.62 6.96
C CYS A 271 9.43 -9.32 7.35
N ALA A 272 8.70 -8.41 7.98
CA ALA A 272 9.20 -7.13 8.46
C ALA A 272 9.98 -7.30 9.77
N ASP A 273 11.16 -6.71 9.88
CA ASP A 273 11.69 -6.35 11.19
C ASP A 273 11.01 -5.05 11.63
N ILE A 274 10.15 -5.15 12.64
CA ILE A 274 9.40 -4.02 13.22
C ILE A 274 10.00 -3.51 14.53
N SER A 275 11.19 -3.96 14.91
CA SER A 275 11.84 -3.61 16.18
C SER A 275 12.05 -2.11 16.31
N LYS A 276 12.40 -1.44 15.21
CA LYS A 276 12.67 -0.01 15.18
C LYS A 276 11.41 0.82 15.47
N ILE A 277 10.30 0.52 14.80
CA ILE A 277 9.05 1.26 15.03
C ILE A 277 8.46 0.95 16.40
N LYS A 278 8.54 -0.30 16.89
CA LYS A 278 8.15 -0.67 18.26
C LYS A 278 8.86 0.20 19.28
N LYS A 279 10.18 0.35 19.16
CA LYS A 279 11.01 1.13 20.06
C LYS A 279 10.73 2.63 19.97
N ASP A 280 10.74 3.19 18.76
CA ASP A 280 10.70 4.64 18.54
C ASP A 280 9.29 5.22 18.71
N ILE A 281 8.25 4.47 18.35
CA ILE A 281 6.85 4.93 18.28
C ILE A 281 5.99 4.34 19.41
N ILE A 282 6.47 3.29 20.08
CA ILE A 282 5.71 2.52 21.09
C ILE A 282 4.40 2.03 20.46
N TRP A 283 4.55 1.26 19.38
CA TRP A 283 3.46 0.66 18.63
C TRP A 283 3.79 -0.78 18.25
N GLU A 284 2.79 -1.62 18.28
CA GLU A 284 2.82 -2.98 17.76
C GLU A 284 1.45 -3.35 17.16
N PRO A 285 1.39 -4.27 16.20
CA PRO A 285 0.14 -4.77 15.66
C PRO A 285 -0.62 -5.55 16.73
N THR A 286 -1.94 -5.45 16.71
CA THR A 286 -2.85 -6.06 17.70
C THR A 286 -3.83 -7.06 17.09
N ILE A 287 -4.01 -7.03 15.76
CA ILE A 287 -4.97 -7.86 15.05
C ILE A 287 -4.21 -9.02 14.41
N ASP A 288 -4.42 -10.23 14.93
CA ASP A 288 -3.89 -11.46 14.33
C ASP A 288 -4.58 -11.79 13.00
N ILE A 289 -3.99 -12.72 12.24
CA ILE A 289 -4.48 -13.08 10.91
C ILE A 289 -5.84 -13.77 10.96
N GLU A 290 -6.11 -14.57 11.98
CA GLU A 290 -7.36 -15.30 12.16
C GLU A 290 -8.54 -14.33 12.38
N ASN A 291 -8.39 -13.38 13.30
CA ASN A 291 -9.39 -12.36 13.58
C ASN A 291 -9.56 -11.40 12.39
N GLY A 292 -8.47 -11.03 11.73
CA GLY A 292 -8.50 -10.18 10.54
C GLY A 292 -9.26 -10.83 9.39
N VAL A 293 -9.00 -12.12 9.08
CA VAL A 293 -9.72 -12.87 8.04
C VAL A 293 -11.19 -13.03 8.39
N LYS A 294 -11.51 -13.33 9.65
CA LYS A 294 -12.90 -13.42 10.12
C LYS A 294 -13.67 -12.13 9.84
N THR A 295 -13.10 -10.96 10.12
CA THR A 295 -13.74 -9.66 9.85
C THR A 295 -14.01 -9.42 8.36
N LEU A 296 -13.17 -9.98 7.46
CA LEU A 296 -13.40 -9.94 6.02
C LEU A 296 -14.52 -10.87 5.59
N LEU A 297 -14.57 -12.10 6.14
CA LEU A 297 -15.61 -13.07 5.87
C LEU A 297 -16.99 -12.58 6.36
N ASP A 298 -17.07 -11.94 7.52
CA ASP A 298 -18.30 -11.33 8.03
C ASP A 298 -18.86 -10.24 7.10
N LYS A 299 -18.02 -9.68 6.21
CA LYS A 299 -18.37 -8.65 5.23
C LYS A 299 -18.09 -9.08 3.79
N ILE A 300 -18.15 -10.37 3.52
CA ILE A 300 -17.77 -10.92 2.21
C ILE A 300 -18.61 -10.37 1.04
N ASP A 301 -19.82 -9.91 1.33
CA ASP A 301 -20.71 -9.27 0.35
C ASP A 301 -20.09 -8.06 -0.35
N ASN A 302 -19.09 -7.42 0.24
CA ASN A 302 -18.35 -6.33 -0.39
C ASN A 302 -17.60 -6.78 -1.65
N TRP A 303 -17.42 -8.07 -1.85
CA TRP A 303 -16.73 -8.66 -3.01
C TRP A 303 -17.67 -9.22 -4.07
N LYS A 304 -19.02 -9.07 -3.93
CA LYS A 304 -19.99 -9.54 -4.93
C LYS A 304 -19.74 -9.01 -6.34
N GLU A 305 -19.34 -7.74 -6.44
CA GLU A 305 -19.06 -7.06 -7.70
C GLU A 305 -17.57 -7.11 -8.10
N ALA A 306 -16.75 -7.82 -7.35
CA ALA A 306 -15.32 -7.93 -7.63
C ALA A 306 -15.09 -8.90 -8.81
N PRO A 307 -14.09 -8.63 -9.69
CA PRO A 307 -13.77 -9.51 -10.79
C PRO A 307 -13.29 -10.87 -10.26
N VAL A 308 -13.92 -11.93 -10.75
CA VAL A 308 -13.49 -13.29 -10.42
C VAL A 308 -12.35 -13.69 -11.35
N TRP A 309 -11.21 -13.99 -10.75
CA TRP A 309 -9.99 -14.39 -11.42
C TRP A 309 -9.92 -15.91 -11.55
N THR A 310 -10.16 -16.43 -12.76
CA THR A 310 -9.94 -17.85 -13.08
C THR A 310 -8.48 -18.09 -13.46
N PRO A 311 -7.98 -19.34 -13.45
CA PRO A 311 -6.62 -19.66 -13.89
C PRO A 311 -6.28 -19.08 -15.26
N GLU A 312 -7.19 -19.16 -16.23
CA GLU A 312 -7.00 -18.66 -17.59
C GLU A 312 -6.88 -17.13 -17.61
N LYS A 313 -7.75 -16.41 -16.87
CA LYS A 313 -7.68 -14.95 -16.74
C LYS A 313 -6.39 -14.51 -16.08
N ILE A 314 -5.92 -15.24 -15.06
CA ILE A 314 -4.67 -15.00 -14.37
C ILE A 314 -3.50 -15.19 -15.34
N GLN A 315 -3.50 -16.30 -16.09
CA GLN A 315 -2.47 -16.60 -17.08
C GLN A 315 -2.34 -15.46 -18.11
N ILE A 316 -3.47 -15.03 -18.68
CA ILE A 316 -3.49 -13.91 -19.65
C ILE A 316 -2.96 -12.63 -19.00
N ALA A 317 -3.46 -12.30 -17.81
CA ALA A 317 -3.07 -11.06 -17.13
C ALA A 317 -1.59 -11.02 -16.74
N THR A 318 -0.95 -12.18 -16.50
CA THR A 318 0.44 -12.27 -16.07
C THR A 318 1.42 -12.64 -17.20
N GLN A 319 0.95 -12.78 -18.44
CA GLN A 319 1.75 -13.21 -19.57
C GLN A 319 3.02 -12.35 -19.79
N GLU A 320 2.88 -11.02 -19.78
CA GLU A 320 4.02 -10.11 -19.92
C GLU A 320 4.99 -10.20 -18.73
N TRP A 321 4.49 -10.46 -17.53
CA TRP A 321 5.34 -10.70 -16.37
C TRP A 321 6.26 -11.90 -16.60
N PHE A 322 5.68 -13.07 -16.99
CA PHE A 322 6.48 -14.28 -17.27
C PHE A 322 7.47 -14.04 -18.41
N LYS A 323 7.04 -13.38 -19.48
CA LYS A 323 7.89 -13.08 -20.65
C LYS A 323 9.11 -12.22 -20.30
N LEU A 324 8.96 -11.22 -19.43
CA LEU A 324 9.99 -10.21 -19.17
C LEU A 324 10.84 -10.52 -17.92
N LEU A 325 10.29 -11.22 -16.93
CA LEU A 325 10.97 -11.51 -15.68
C LEU A 325 11.34 -12.97 -15.49
N ASP A 326 10.89 -13.87 -16.37
CA ASP A 326 11.40 -15.23 -16.41
C ASP A 326 12.85 -15.19 -16.92
N LYS A 327 13.79 -15.22 -16.01
CA LYS A 327 15.20 -15.38 -16.33
C LYS A 327 15.37 -16.79 -16.89
N LYS A 328 15.15 -16.97 -18.19
CA LYS A 328 15.80 -18.06 -18.90
C LYS A 328 17.28 -17.78 -18.74
N ASP A 329 17.96 -18.67 -18.04
CA ASP A 329 19.40 -18.64 -17.82
C ASP A 329 20.11 -18.06 -19.05
N ASP A 330 20.72 -16.87 -18.91
CA ASP A 330 21.82 -16.45 -19.76
C ASP A 330 22.94 -17.47 -19.52
N LYS A 331 22.92 -18.54 -20.33
CA LYS A 331 24.03 -19.49 -20.47
C LYS A 331 25.13 -18.88 -21.30
#